data_7100039ff1d8d489bd909816705c7dde
#
_entry.id   7100039ff1d8d489bd909816705c7dde
#
_cell.length_a   1.000
_cell.length_b   1.000
_cell.length_c   1.000
_cell.angle_alpha   90.00
_cell.angle_beta   90.00
_cell.angle_gamma   90.00
#
_symmetry.space_group_name_H-M   'P 1'
#
loop_
_entity.id
_entity.type
_entity.pdbx_description
1 polymer ?
#
loop_
_entity_poly.entity_id
_entity_poly.type
_entity_poly.pdbx_seq_one_letter_code
_entity_poly.pdbx_strand_id
1 'polypeptide(L)'
;AYNLGCKLLLVVLYYVYNTTNDGKGDTMLIEIDFNSDEALYVQLQNQIIMGIAMDIIREGDALPSVRQMADTVGINMHTVNKAYTILKQEGFIQLDRRHGAVIALDADKLQALEEMRGQLQIVLAKAHCKEITREEVHELVDEIFDNYE
;
A
#
# COMPACT_ATOMS: atom_id res chain seq x y z
N ALA A 1 -3.29 20.55 -3.90
CA ALA A 1 -2.60 20.85 -2.65
C ALA A 1 -3.29 20.10 -1.51
N TYR A 2 -2.82 18.91 -1.19
CA TYR A 2 -3.28 18.21 0.01
C TYR A 2 -2.85 19.01 1.23
N ASN A 3 -3.82 19.59 1.90
CA ASN A 3 -3.64 20.20 3.20
C ASN A 3 -3.48 19.07 4.24
N LEU A 4 -2.27 18.58 4.39
CA LEU A 4 -1.86 17.64 5.42
C LEU A 4 -1.88 18.32 6.80
N GLY A 5 -3.05 18.74 7.20
CA GLY A 5 -3.34 19.08 8.56
C GLY A 5 -3.78 17.87 9.32
N CYS A 6 -2.91 16.95 9.61
CA CYS A 6 -3.20 15.93 10.61
C CYS A 6 -1.94 15.50 11.36
N LYS A 7 -1.94 15.90 12.50
CA LYS A 7 -1.42 15.59 13.82
C LYS A 7 -0.72 14.25 13.96
N LEU A 8 0.53 14.35 14.43
CA LEU A 8 1.36 13.30 15.04
C LEU A 8 1.38 11.98 14.29
N LEU A 9 1.87 12.05 13.09
CA LEU A 9 2.31 10.88 12.34
C LEU A 9 3.67 10.46 12.88
N LEU A 10 3.72 9.27 13.44
CA LEU A 10 4.99 8.62 13.75
C LEU A 10 5.59 8.17 12.42
N VAL A 11 6.47 8.98 11.88
CA VAL A 11 7.18 8.71 10.63
C VAL A 11 8.27 7.69 10.93
N VAL A 12 8.13 6.50 10.40
CA VAL A 12 9.17 5.48 10.44
C VAL A 12 9.81 5.38 9.06
N LEU A 13 11.04 5.85 8.95
CA LEU A 13 11.86 5.71 7.75
C LEU A 13 12.22 4.23 7.57
N TYR A 14 11.73 3.65 6.49
CA TYR A 14 12.05 2.30 6.11
C TYR A 14 12.92 2.29 4.86
N TYR A 15 14.11 1.66 4.95
CA TYR A 15 14.98 1.44 3.81
C TYR A 15 14.65 0.11 3.16
N VAL A 16 14.16 0.15 1.93
CA VAL A 16 14.19 -1.05 1.08
C VAL A 16 15.63 -1.24 0.64
N TYR A 17 16.29 -2.22 1.25
CA TYR A 17 17.60 -2.63 0.76
C TYR A 17 17.42 -3.34 -0.57
N ASN A 18 17.57 -2.62 -1.66
CA ASN A 18 17.82 -3.23 -2.94
C ASN A 18 19.19 -3.93 -2.86
N THR A 19 19.20 -5.25 -2.93
CA THR A 19 20.42 -6.05 -3.03
C THR A 19 21.05 -5.99 -4.42
N THR A 20 20.75 -4.97 -5.21
CA THR A 20 21.49 -4.66 -6.42
C THR A 20 22.64 -3.70 -6.08
N ASN A 21 23.84 -4.08 -6.45
CA ASN A 21 25.15 -3.53 -6.12
C ASN A 21 25.40 -2.03 -6.43
N ASP A 22 24.39 -1.17 -6.56
CA ASP A 22 24.55 0.22 -7.02
C ASP A 22 24.30 1.30 -5.96
N GLY A 23 24.22 0.96 -4.67
CA GLY A 23 24.34 1.96 -3.60
C GLY A 23 23.28 3.06 -3.54
N LYS A 24 22.19 2.96 -4.31
CA LYS A 24 21.03 3.85 -4.24
C LYS A 24 19.84 3.07 -3.69
N GLY A 25 19.74 3.02 -2.37
CA GLY A 25 18.55 2.53 -1.71
C GLY A 25 17.43 3.56 -1.83
N ASP A 26 16.38 3.23 -2.54
CA ASP A 26 15.15 4.01 -2.48
C ASP A 26 14.57 3.88 -1.08
N THR A 27 14.31 5.02 -0.44
CA THR A 27 13.78 5.08 0.92
C THR A 27 12.26 5.13 0.83
N MET A 28 11.60 4.08 1.29
CA MET A 28 10.17 4.08 1.47
C MET A 28 9.83 4.56 2.88
N LEU A 29 8.98 5.58 2.96
CA LEU A 29 8.43 6.09 4.21
C LEU A 29 7.15 5.32 4.54
N ILE A 30 7.16 4.52 5.61
CA ILE A 30 5.96 3.87 6.15
C ILE A 30 5.52 4.63 7.39
N GLU A 31 4.29 5.13 7.34
CA GLU A 31 3.66 5.87 8.43
C GLU A 31 2.53 5.04 9.03
N ILE A 32 2.67 4.63 10.29
CA ILE A 32 1.63 3.90 11.01
C ILE A 32 1.00 4.84 12.04
N ASP A 33 -0.29 5.07 11.91
CA ASP A 33 -1.09 5.81 12.91
C ASP A 33 -1.70 4.84 13.93
N PHE A 34 -1.09 4.79 15.12
CA PHE A 34 -1.56 3.95 16.22
C PHE A 34 -2.87 4.44 16.86
N ASN A 35 -3.30 5.66 16.54
CA ASN A 35 -4.54 6.26 17.04
C ASN A 35 -5.69 6.15 16.03
N SER A 36 -5.42 5.62 14.83
CA SER A 36 -6.45 5.40 13.82
C SER A 36 -7.33 4.19 14.16
N ASP A 37 -8.59 4.25 13.81
CA ASP A 37 -9.51 3.10 13.86
C ASP A 37 -9.19 2.05 12.79
N GLU A 38 -8.35 2.38 11.80
CA GLU A 38 -7.92 1.44 10.79
C GLU A 38 -6.91 0.45 11.34
N ALA A 39 -7.15 -0.85 11.13
CA ALA A 39 -6.26 -1.90 11.60
C ALA A 39 -4.82 -1.73 11.07
N LEU A 40 -3.82 -1.95 11.93
CA LEU A 40 -2.41 -1.73 11.60
C LEU A 40 -1.93 -2.54 10.38
N TYR A 41 -2.44 -3.76 10.19
CA TYR A 41 -2.10 -4.58 9.03
C TYR A 41 -2.67 -3.99 7.72
N VAL A 42 -3.83 -3.34 7.78
CA VAL A 42 -4.43 -2.65 6.62
C VAL A 42 -3.61 -1.43 6.26
N GLN A 43 -3.21 -0.63 7.25
CA GLN A 43 -2.34 0.53 7.02
C GLN A 43 -1.02 0.13 6.36
N LEU A 44 -0.36 -0.93 6.85
CA LEU A 44 0.89 -1.44 6.29
C LEU A 44 0.71 -1.92 4.85
N GLN A 45 -0.31 -2.71 4.61
CA GLN A 45 -0.63 -3.24 3.28
C GLN A 45 -0.93 -2.11 2.28
N ASN A 46 -1.75 -1.12 2.67
CA ASN A 46 -2.11 0.01 1.82
C ASN A 46 -0.87 0.86 1.45
N GLN A 47 0.05 1.07 2.39
CA GLN A 47 1.26 1.83 2.11
C GLN A 47 2.23 1.10 1.17
N ILE A 48 2.33 -0.22 1.28
CA ILE A 48 3.10 -1.03 0.32
C ILE A 48 2.48 -0.92 -1.08
N ILE A 49 1.16 -1.05 -1.21
CA ILE A 49 0.45 -0.92 -2.48
C ILE A 49 0.66 0.48 -3.08
N MET A 50 0.54 1.53 -2.28
CA MET A 50 0.79 2.90 -2.72
C MET A 50 2.25 3.11 -3.16
N GLY A 51 3.21 2.53 -2.44
CA GLY A 51 4.62 2.55 -2.82
C GLY A 51 4.88 1.90 -4.19
N ILE A 52 4.16 0.81 -4.49
CA ILE A 52 4.21 0.17 -5.81
C ILE A 52 3.55 1.07 -6.88
N ALA A 53 2.38 1.62 -6.60
CA ALA A 53 1.66 2.49 -7.53
C ALA A 53 2.45 3.75 -7.91
N MET A 54 3.23 4.30 -6.97
CA MET A 54 4.09 5.48 -7.16
C MET A 54 5.48 5.14 -7.71
N ASP A 55 5.73 3.90 -8.10
CA ASP A 55 7.03 3.43 -8.62
C ASP A 55 8.22 3.60 -7.64
N ILE A 56 7.93 3.73 -6.35
CA ILE A 56 8.92 3.78 -5.26
C ILE A 56 9.45 2.38 -4.98
N ILE A 57 8.56 1.38 -5.00
CA ILE A 57 8.87 -0.05 -4.92
C ILE A 57 8.48 -0.67 -6.25
N ARG A 58 9.37 -1.50 -6.80
CA ARG A 58 9.18 -2.06 -8.14
C ARG A 58 9.07 -3.58 -8.12
N GLU A 59 8.51 -4.11 -9.18
CA GLU A 59 8.50 -5.56 -9.40
C GLU A 59 9.92 -6.11 -9.35
N GLY A 60 10.10 -7.20 -8.59
CA GLY A 60 11.41 -7.80 -8.32
C GLY A 60 12.10 -7.30 -7.06
N ASP A 61 11.67 -6.18 -6.48
CA ASP A 61 12.24 -5.70 -5.22
C ASP A 61 11.86 -6.62 -4.06
N ALA A 62 12.81 -6.86 -3.17
CA ALA A 62 12.59 -7.64 -1.97
C ALA A 62 12.03 -6.76 -0.86
N LEU A 63 10.94 -7.21 -0.24
CA LEU A 63 10.47 -6.65 1.02
C LEU A 63 11.30 -7.20 2.19
N PRO A 64 11.39 -6.48 3.30
CA PRO A 64 12.01 -7.00 4.50
C PRO A 64 11.35 -8.29 4.97
N SER A 65 12.09 -9.10 5.72
CA SER A 65 11.48 -10.19 6.45
C SER A 65 10.42 -9.67 7.43
N VAL A 66 9.47 -10.52 7.77
CA VAL A 66 8.42 -10.20 8.75
C VAL A 66 9.00 -9.62 10.04
N ARG A 67 10.11 -10.21 10.52
CA ARG A 67 10.80 -9.75 11.73
C ARG A 67 11.42 -8.36 11.54
N GLN A 68 12.13 -8.15 10.44
CA GLN A 68 12.75 -6.85 10.16
C GLN A 68 11.71 -5.75 10.00
N MET A 69 10.60 -6.02 9.29
CA MET A 69 9.51 -5.07 9.14
C MET A 69 8.88 -4.75 10.49
N ALA A 70 8.59 -5.75 11.30
CA ALA A 70 8.01 -5.58 12.64
C ALA A 70 8.91 -4.72 13.54
N ASP A 71 10.21 -5.00 13.55
CA ASP A 71 11.19 -4.24 14.34
C ASP A 71 11.30 -2.79 13.86
N THR A 72 11.30 -2.57 12.55
CA THR A 72 11.45 -1.23 11.95
C THR A 72 10.22 -0.36 12.17
N VAL A 73 9.03 -0.93 11.95
CA VAL A 73 7.75 -0.20 12.03
C VAL A 73 7.22 -0.11 13.46
N GLY A 74 7.72 -0.96 14.36
CA GLY A 74 7.30 -0.99 15.77
C GLY A 74 5.95 -1.68 16.00
N ILE A 75 5.60 -2.66 15.18
CA ILE A 75 4.37 -3.45 15.30
C ILE A 75 4.66 -4.93 15.52
N ASN A 76 3.63 -5.69 15.85
CA ASN A 76 3.76 -7.12 16.11
C ASN A 76 4.06 -7.89 14.82
N MET A 77 4.93 -8.91 14.89
CA MET A 77 5.22 -9.82 13.78
C MET A 77 3.98 -10.50 13.19
N HIS A 78 2.99 -10.84 14.03
CA HIS A 78 1.72 -11.41 13.55
C HIS A 78 0.94 -10.43 12.67
N THR A 79 0.99 -9.13 13.01
CA THR A 79 0.36 -8.06 12.21
C THR A 79 1.04 -7.93 10.86
N VAL A 80 2.37 -7.93 10.81
CA VAL A 80 3.14 -7.92 9.55
C VAL A 80 2.86 -9.16 8.72
N ASN A 81 2.87 -10.34 9.35
CA ASN A 81 2.60 -11.59 8.65
C ASN A 81 1.20 -11.62 8.03
N LYS A 82 0.21 -11.06 8.74
CA LYS A 82 -1.15 -10.90 8.20
C LYS A 82 -1.18 -10.01 6.97
N ALA A 83 -0.51 -8.85 7.02
CA ALA A 83 -0.41 -7.94 5.87
C ALA A 83 0.25 -8.63 4.66
N TYR A 84 1.38 -9.31 4.86
CA TYR A 84 2.09 -10.03 3.80
C TYR A 84 1.25 -11.18 3.21
N THR A 85 0.52 -11.89 4.06
CA THR A 85 -0.37 -12.96 3.60
C THR A 85 -1.46 -12.43 2.67
N ILE A 86 -2.08 -11.30 3.03
CA ILE A 86 -3.11 -10.67 2.21
C ILE A 86 -2.51 -10.14 0.90
N LEU A 87 -1.38 -9.44 0.96
CA LEU A 87 -0.68 -8.96 -0.24
C LEU A 87 -0.33 -10.09 -1.22
N LYS A 88 0.04 -11.26 -0.68
CA LYS A 88 0.28 -12.46 -1.50
C LYS A 88 -1.02 -12.98 -2.13
N GLN A 89 -2.11 -13.05 -1.36
CA GLN A 89 -3.41 -13.51 -1.85
C GLN A 89 -3.98 -12.57 -2.91
N GLU A 90 -3.74 -11.27 -2.77
CA GLU A 90 -4.17 -10.24 -3.72
C GLU A 90 -3.24 -10.08 -4.93
N GLY A 91 -2.15 -10.86 -5.01
CA GLY A 91 -1.26 -10.87 -6.17
C GLY A 91 -0.27 -9.71 -6.25
N PHE A 92 0.12 -9.13 -5.12
CA PHE A 92 1.14 -8.07 -5.06
C PHE A 92 2.54 -8.58 -4.72
N ILE A 93 2.65 -9.68 -4.01
CA ILE A 93 3.93 -10.28 -3.62
C ILE A 93 3.95 -11.79 -3.83
N GLN A 94 5.14 -12.34 -3.99
CA GLN A 94 5.41 -13.78 -3.94
C GLN A 94 6.45 -14.07 -2.87
N LEU A 95 6.45 -15.32 -2.38
CA LEU A 95 7.47 -15.80 -1.47
C LEU A 95 8.55 -16.56 -2.26
N ASP A 96 9.74 -15.99 -2.31
CA ASP A 96 10.94 -16.64 -2.86
C ASP A 96 11.74 -17.28 -1.73
N ARG A 97 12.26 -18.50 -1.98
CA ARG A 97 13.03 -19.23 -0.96
C ARG A 97 14.36 -18.58 -0.62
N ARG A 98 14.93 -17.80 -1.55
CA ARG A 98 16.24 -17.15 -1.40
C ARG A 98 16.10 -15.70 -0.94
N HIS A 99 15.07 -15.01 -1.39
CA HIS A 99 14.91 -13.56 -1.22
C HIS A 99 13.76 -13.17 -0.28
N GLY A 100 12.99 -14.14 0.23
CA GLY A 100 11.84 -13.88 1.10
C GLY A 100 10.64 -13.35 0.32
N ALA A 101 9.99 -12.30 0.81
CA ALA A 101 8.88 -11.66 0.13
C ALA A 101 9.40 -10.72 -0.97
N VAL A 102 8.96 -10.94 -2.20
CA VAL A 102 9.38 -10.18 -3.39
C VAL A 102 8.14 -9.59 -4.05
N ILE A 103 8.24 -8.35 -4.51
CA ILE A 103 7.16 -7.72 -5.30
C ILE A 103 7.01 -8.46 -6.61
N ALA A 104 5.81 -9.01 -6.85
CA ALA A 104 5.46 -9.72 -8.06
C ALA A 104 3.98 -9.49 -8.34
N LEU A 105 3.69 -8.74 -9.41
CA LEU A 105 2.34 -8.28 -9.71
C LEU A 105 1.62 -9.31 -10.57
N ASP A 106 0.47 -9.78 -10.07
CA ASP A 106 -0.45 -10.57 -10.88
C ASP A 106 -1.37 -9.61 -11.66
N ALA A 107 -1.25 -9.66 -12.96
CA ALA A 107 -1.95 -8.74 -13.87
C ALA A 107 -3.30 -9.28 -14.37
N ASP A 108 -4.04 -10.04 -13.55
CA ASP A 108 -5.42 -10.41 -13.89
C ASP A 108 -6.36 -9.20 -13.82
N LYS A 109 -6.36 -8.45 -14.93
CA LYS A 109 -7.16 -7.23 -15.06
C LYS A 109 -8.66 -7.47 -14.94
N LEU A 110 -9.15 -8.59 -15.41
CA LEU A 110 -10.59 -8.88 -15.37
C LEU A 110 -11.06 -9.13 -13.95
N GLN A 111 -10.33 -9.94 -13.20
CA GLN A 111 -10.63 -10.18 -11.79
C GLN A 111 -10.54 -8.88 -10.99
N ALA A 112 -9.47 -8.10 -11.17
CA ALA A 112 -9.30 -6.81 -10.49
C ALA A 112 -10.44 -5.83 -10.78
N LEU A 113 -10.95 -5.77 -12.02
CA LEU A 113 -12.09 -4.92 -12.38
C LEU A 113 -13.39 -5.38 -11.70
N GLU A 114 -13.64 -6.67 -11.57
CA GLU A 114 -14.83 -7.18 -10.89
C GLU A 114 -14.78 -6.90 -9.38
N GLU A 115 -13.64 -7.12 -8.76
CA GLU A 115 -13.44 -6.79 -7.34
C GLU A 115 -13.62 -5.28 -7.08
N MET A 116 -12.99 -4.45 -7.90
CA MET A 116 -13.11 -2.99 -7.83
C MET A 116 -14.55 -2.53 -8.04
N ARG A 117 -15.27 -3.13 -8.98
CA ARG A 117 -16.70 -2.82 -9.23
C ARG A 117 -17.52 -3.00 -7.96
N GLY A 118 -17.35 -4.13 -7.25
CA GLY A 118 -18.07 -4.41 -6.01
C GLY A 118 -17.78 -3.39 -4.91
N GLN A 119 -16.50 -3.00 -4.75
CA GLN A 119 -16.09 -1.99 -3.78
C GLN A 119 -16.63 -0.60 -4.13
N LEU A 120 -16.49 -0.18 -5.39
CA LEU A 120 -16.97 1.12 -5.87
C LEU A 120 -18.48 1.26 -5.78
N GLN A 121 -19.23 0.19 -5.98
CA GLN A 121 -20.69 0.23 -5.85
C GLN A 121 -21.13 0.76 -4.48
N ILE A 122 -20.51 0.31 -3.42
CA ILE A 122 -20.81 0.75 -2.05
C ILE A 122 -20.27 2.16 -1.79
N VAL A 123 -19.03 2.45 -2.23
CA VAL A 123 -18.43 3.78 -2.07
C VAL A 123 -19.27 4.84 -2.77
N LEU A 124 -19.68 4.61 -4.00
CA LEU A 124 -20.47 5.54 -4.79
C LEU A 124 -21.93 5.66 -4.28
N ALA A 125 -22.49 4.58 -3.75
CA ALA A 125 -23.80 4.67 -3.08
C ALA A 125 -23.75 5.60 -1.87
N LYS A 126 -22.69 5.49 -1.03
CA LYS A 126 -22.47 6.40 0.10
C LYS A 126 -22.26 7.84 -0.35
N ALA A 127 -21.51 8.05 -1.43
CA ALA A 127 -21.30 9.37 -2.03
C ALA A 127 -22.63 9.98 -2.49
N HIS A 128 -23.45 9.21 -3.21
CA HIS A 128 -24.76 9.64 -3.67
C HIS A 128 -25.70 10.03 -2.53
N CYS A 129 -25.71 9.25 -1.43
CA CYS A 129 -26.48 9.58 -0.22
C CYS A 129 -26.04 10.90 0.45
N LYS A 130 -24.84 11.37 0.16
CA LYS A 130 -24.27 12.62 0.68
C LYS A 130 -24.26 13.74 -0.36
N GLU A 131 -25.03 13.60 -1.43
CA GLU A 131 -25.19 14.57 -2.51
C GLU A 131 -23.89 14.90 -3.28
N ILE A 132 -22.89 13.99 -3.21
CA ILE A 132 -21.68 14.10 -4.02
C ILE A 132 -22.03 13.76 -5.47
N THR A 133 -21.73 14.66 -6.38
CA THR A 133 -22.09 14.54 -7.79
C THR A 133 -21.12 13.61 -8.54
N ARG A 134 -21.55 13.17 -9.73
CA ARG A 134 -20.70 12.39 -10.62
C ARG A 134 -19.45 13.17 -11.04
N GLU A 135 -19.61 14.45 -11.30
CA GLU A 135 -18.54 15.36 -11.72
C GLU A 135 -17.47 15.46 -10.62
N GLU A 136 -17.88 15.66 -9.37
CA GLU A 136 -16.96 15.67 -8.21
C GLU A 136 -16.23 14.35 -8.04
N VAL A 137 -16.89 13.22 -8.27
CA VAL A 137 -16.23 11.90 -8.22
C VAL A 137 -15.20 11.75 -9.35
N HIS A 138 -15.50 12.21 -10.57
CA HIS A 138 -14.54 12.16 -11.68
C HIS A 138 -13.32 13.03 -11.42
N GLU A 139 -13.50 14.25 -10.90
CA GLU A 139 -12.40 15.13 -10.51
C GLU A 139 -11.50 14.47 -9.45
N LEU A 140 -12.12 13.84 -8.45
CA LEU A 140 -11.37 13.11 -7.41
C LEU A 140 -10.59 11.91 -7.98
N VAL A 141 -11.17 11.18 -8.92
CA VAL A 141 -10.48 10.05 -9.59
C VAL A 141 -9.26 10.56 -10.37
N ASP A 142 -9.42 11.65 -11.13
CA ASP A 142 -8.33 12.26 -11.91
C ASP A 142 -7.21 12.74 -10.97
N GLU A 143 -7.53 13.45 -9.89
CA GLU A 143 -6.54 13.88 -8.87
C GLU A 143 -5.76 12.70 -8.28
N ILE A 144 -6.43 11.56 -8.02
CA ILE A 144 -5.77 10.37 -7.47
C ILE A 144 -4.82 9.76 -8.49
N PHE A 145 -5.23 9.64 -9.76
CA PHE A 145 -4.38 9.08 -10.81
C PHE A 145 -3.18 9.96 -11.12
N ASP A 146 -3.32 11.28 -11.03
CA ASP A 146 -2.21 12.23 -11.22
C ASP A 146 -1.06 12.01 -10.21
N ASN A 147 -1.32 11.38 -9.06
CA ASN A 147 -0.29 11.03 -8.09
C ASN A 147 0.52 9.77 -8.48
N TYR A 148 0.06 9.00 -9.46
CA TYR A 148 0.70 7.75 -9.90
C TYR A 148 1.47 7.90 -11.21
N GLU A 149 1.36 9.04 -11.89
CA GLU A 149 2.06 9.38 -13.12
C GLU A 149 3.29 10.28 -12.82
#